data_7a4a4076aec112f705d81e9f828e9551
#
_entry.id   7a4a4076aec112f705d81e9f828e9551
#
_cell.length_a   1.000
_cell.length_b   1.000
_cell.length_c   1.000
_cell.angle_alpha   90.00
_cell.angle_beta   90.00
_cell.angle_gamma   90.00
#
_symmetry.space_group_name_H-M   'P 1'
#
loop_
_entity.id
_entity.type
_entity.pdbx_description
1 polymer ?
#
loop_
_entity_poly.entity_id
_entity_poly.type
_entity_poly.pdbx_seq_one_letter_code
_entity_poly.pdbx_strand_id
1 'polypeptide(L)'
;DIQSEWLGFSPGVVPALVMSLLSLTTPGDRIVIMTPVYHPFYSSIEENGRVIINHQLDCDKNGYYSINFERLEAQIDNRCKAIMMCNPHNPAGRVWTKEELLEVAKIAERHELYIISDEIHADFVYGGKHHTPMASVSDYAMEHTITAFAPSKTFNVAGLCQSYVVIPNKKLYNAYDATYNAFDLGDNVFGMTALTAAYTKGEEWLTEMLQYLEANRDFTVEYIRENIPEISVWSPEGTYLLWLDCSKLNLENDELNQFFLEKAKVKMNPGYRFGAQCSTYMRLNIGCPRAQLQEALTRIEKAIKNR
;
A
#
# COMPACT_ATOMS: atom_id res chain seq x y z
N ASP A 1 0.64 12.39 19.67
CA ASP A 1 1.72 13.25 19.11
C ASP A 1 2.98 12.40 18.95
N ILE A 2 3.64 12.53 17.79
CA ILE A 2 4.91 11.83 17.50
C ILE A 2 6.04 12.54 18.27
N GLN A 3 6.91 11.76 18.93
CA GLN A 3 8.11 12.26 19.58
C GLN A 3 9.31 12.16 18.64
N SER A 4 10.24 13.09 18.72
CA SER A 4 11.43 13.12 17.83
C SER A 4 12.31 11.88 17.97
N GLU A 5 12.41 11.32 19.18
CA GLU A 5 13.16 10.10 19.48
C GLU A 5 12.57 8.81 18.92
N TRP A 6 11.35 8.88 18.36
CA TRP A 6 10.70 7.74 17.67
C TRP A 6 11.05 7.68 16.18
N LEU A 7 11.69 8.73 15.65
CA LEU A 7 11.96 8.87 14.24
C LEU A 7 13.27 8.20 13.82
N GLY A 8 13.18 7.23 12.93
CA GLY A 8 14.29 6.66 12.18
C GLY A 8 14.17 6.98 10.69
N PHE A 9 15.25 6.85 9.92
CA PHE A 9 15.26 7.19 8.50
C PHE A 9 15.54 5.98 7.61
N SER A 10 15.23 6.12 6.33
CA SER A 10 15.49 5.11 5.30
C SER A 10 15.52 5.76 3.91
N PRO A 11 16.25 5.19 2.94
CA PRO A 11 16.29 5.69 1.56
C PRO A 11 15.03 5.35 0.75
N GLY A 12 13.94 4.99 1.40
CA GLY A 12 12.64 4.67 0.82
C GLY A 12 11.86 3.69 1.69
N VAL A 13 10.52 3.60 1.49
CA VAL A 13 9.68 2.72 2.31
C VAL A 13 10.00 1.24 2.09
N VAL A 14 10.27 0.79 0.87
CA VAL A 14 10.65 -0.62 0.64
C VAL A 14 11.92 -1.00 1.40
N PRO A 15 13.03 -0.23 1.37
CA PRO A 15 14.17 -0.43 2.27
C PRO A 15 13.78 -0.40 3.76
N ALA A 16 12.87 0.49 4.18
CA ALA A 16 12.38 0.53 5.56
C ALA A 16 11.69 -0.77 5.98
N LEU A 17 10.85 -1.34 5.10
CA LEU A 17 10.20 -2.64 5.34
C LEU A 17 11.22 -3.78 5.47
N VAL A 18 12.23 -3.80 4.58
CA VAL A 18 13.32 -4.80 4.65
C VAL A 18 14.11 -4.65 5.95
N MET A 19 14.52 -3.43 6.32
CA MET A 19 15.27 -3.20 7.57
C MET A 19 14.43 -3.56 8.81
N SER A 20 13.13 -3.24 8.80
CA SER A 20 12.21 -3.67 9.87
C SER A 20 12.15 -5.19 9.97
N LEU A 21 12.04 -5.87 8.83
CA LEU A 21 12.01 -7.32 8.77
C LEU A 21 13.32 -7.94 9.31
N LEU A 22 14.47 -7.43 8.89
CA LEU A 22 15.78 -7.90 9.32
C LEU A 22 16.04 -7.66 10.81
N SER A 23 15.56 -6.55 11.36
CA SER A 23 15.73 -6.19 12.76
C SER A 23 14.87 -7.02 13.73
N LEU A 24 13.74 -7.56 13.25
CA LEU A 24 12.73 -8.23 14.10
C LEU A 24 12.68 -9.74 13.91
N THR A 25 13.29 -10.27 12.84
CA THR A 25 13.11 -11.67 12.45
C THR A 25 14.40 -12.32 11.98
N THR A 26 14.39 -13.64 11.84
CA THR A 26 15.50 -14.45 11.31
C THR A 26 15.08 -15.25 10.08
N PRO A 27 16.02 -15.73 9.23
CA PRO A 27 15.68 -16.61 8.12
C PRO A 27 14.89 -17.83 8.57
N GLY A 28 13.82 -18.16 7.83
CA GLY A 28 12.87 -19.23 8.14
C GLY A 28 11.67 -18.80 8.97
N ASP A 29 11.69 -17.61 9.58
CA ASP A 29 10.51 -17.02 10.23
C ASP A 29 9.40 -16.75 9.22
N ARG A 30 8.16 -16.81 9.67
CA ARG A 30 6.97 -16.62 8.85
C ARG A 30 6.37 -15.24 9.05
N ILE A 31 5.98 -14.61 7.94
CA ILE A 31 5.42 -13.27 7.91
C ILE A 31 4.07 -13.31 7.23
N VAL A 32 3.04 -12.80 7.89
CA VAL A 32 1.70 -12.65 7.31
C VAL A 32 1.68 -11.43 6.41
N ILE A 33 1.14 -11.59 5.19
CA ILE A 33 0.73 -10.49 4.31
C ILE A 33 -0.72 -10.65 3.91
N MET A 34 -1.41 -9.53 3.65
CA MET A 34 -2.83 -9.49 3.27
C MET A 34 -2.96 -9.21 1.77
N THR A 35 -3.30 -10.24 0.98
CA THR A 35 -3.32 -10.14 -0.50
C THR A 35 -4.72 -9.96 -1.08
N PRO A 36 -4.86 -9.26 -2.24
CA PRO A 36 -3.79 -8.70 -3.07
C PRO A 36 -3.04 -7.56 -2.38
N VAL A 37 -1.70 -7.51 -2.56
CA VAL A 37 -0.86 -6.46 -1.95
C VAL A 37 0.26 -6.04 -2.88
N TYR A 38 0.85 -4.88 -2.61
CA TYR A 38 1.97 -4.32 -3.36
C TYR A 38 3.12 -5.32 -3.49
N HIS A 39 3.55 -5.58 -4.74
CA HIS A 39 4.47 -6.68 -5.06
C HIS A 39 5.81 -6.67 -4.30
N PRO A 40 6.42 -5.51 -3.90
CA PRO A 40 7.63 -5.54 -3.10
C PRO A 40 7.47 -6.19 -1.71
N PHE A 41 6.26 -6.39 -1.21
CA PHE A 41 6.04 -7.17 0.02
C PHE A 41 6.54 -8.60 -0.14
N TYR A 42 6.26 -9.22 -1.30
CA TYR A 42 6.74 -10.58 -1.60
C TYR A 42 8.26 -10.64 -1.63
N SER A 43 8.91 -9.81 -2.46
CA SER A 43 10.37 -9.80 -2.58
C SER A 43 11.06 -9.40 -1.28
N SER A 44 10.51 -8.44 -0.52
CA SER A 44 11.07 -8.05 0.78
C SER A 44 11.13 -9.22 1.76
N ILE A 45 10.18 -10.14 1.71
CA ILE A 45 10.11 -11.30 2.60
C ILE A 45 10.94 -12.45 2.05
N GLU A 46 10.72 -12.87 0.80
CA GLU A 46 11.30 -14.07 0.22
C GLU A 46 12.79 -13.92 -0.07
N GLU A 47 13.21 -12.79 -0.65
CA GLU A 47 14.62 -12.53 -0.97
C GLU A 47 15.51 -12.37 0.28
N ASN A 48 14.88 -12.12 1.43
CA ASN A 48 15.56 -12.08 2.73
C ASN A 48 15.42 -13.38 3.53
N GLY A 49 14.95 -14.47 2.89
CA GLY A 49 14.92 -15.81 3.48
C GLY A 49 13.78 -16.04 4.48
N ARG A 50 12.77 -15.19 4.53
CA ARG A 50 11.56 -15.39 5.33
C ARG A 50 10.50 -16.08 4.51
N VAL A 51 9.47 -16.63 5.17
CA VAL A 51 8.41 -17.40 4.53
C VAL A 51 7.09 -16.63 4.63
N ILE A 52 6.40 -16.49 3.52
CA ILE A 52 5.10 -15.80 3.48
C ILE A 52 3.98 -16.69 4.02
N ILE A 53 3.15 -16.14 4.90
CA ILE A 53 1.80 -16.61 5.17
C ILE A 53 0.86 -15.68 4.38
N ASN A 54 0.27 -16.23 3.32
CA ASN A 54 -0.63 -15.47 2.48
C ASN A 54 -2.05 -15.47 3.05
N HIS A 55 -2.47 -14.35 3.65
CA HIS A 55 -3.86 -14.14 4.02
C HIS A 55 -4.58 -13.43 2.88
N GLN A 56 -5.38 -14.18 2.11
CA GLN A 56 -6.20 -13.60 1.04
C GLN A 56 -7.37 -12.84 1.64
N LEU A 57 -7.48 -11.55 1.33
CA LEU A 57 -8.63 -10.73 1.69
C LEU A 57 -9.90 -11.26 1.00
N ASP A 58 -11.03 -11.17 1.68
CA ASP A 58 -12.33 -11.45 1.08
C ASP A 58 -12.75 -10.27 0.21
N CYS A 59 -13.29 -10.54 -0.97
CA CYS A 59 -13.79 -9.53 -1.89
C CYS A 59 -15.28 -9.78 -2.14
N ASP A 60 -16.12 -8.79 -1.88
CA ASP A 60 -17.55 -8.89 -2.15
C ASP A 60 -17.87 -8.66 -3.64
N LYS A 61 -19.12 -8.87 -4.03
CA LYS A 61 -19.61 -8.68 -5.41
C LYS A 61 -19.47 -7.24 -5.95
N ASN A 62 -19.22 -6.27 -5.08
CA ASN A 62 -19.04 -4.87 -5.44
C ASN A 62 -17.55 -4.49 -5.55
N GLY A 63 -16.63 -5.42 -5.25
CA GLY A 63 -15.19 -5.19 -5.25
C GLY A 63 -14.66 -4.61 -3.93
N TYR A 64 -15.45 -4.68 -2.84
CA TYR A 64 -15.01 -4.25 -1.51
C TYR A 64 -14.23 -5.36 -0.82
N TYR A 65 -13.03 -5.04 -0.37
CA TYR A 65 -12.14 -5.96 0.31
C TYR A 65 -12.26 -5.88 1.83
N SER A 66 -12.24 -7.01 2.52
CA SER A 66 -12.32 -7.11 3.97
C SER A 66 -11.35 -8.17 4.52
N ILE A 67 -10.96 -8.01 5.79
CA ILE A 67 -10.12 -8.98 6.51
C ILE A 67 -11.04 -10.01 7.15
N ASN A 68 -10.80 -11.29 6.86
CA ASN A 68 -11.41 -12.38 7.59
C ASN A 68 -10.54 -12.72 8.81
N PHE A 69 -10.87 -12.15 9.95
CA PHE A 69 -10.05 -12.24 11.16
C PHE A 69 -9.92 -13.67 11.72
N GLU A 70 -10.98 -14.47 11.61
CA GLU A 70 -10.95 -15.87 12.05
C GLU A 70 -9.97 -16.67 11.18
N ARG A 71 -10.04 -16.52 9.86
CA ARG A 71 -9.11 -17.17 8.94
C ARG A 71 -7.69 -16.66 9.10
N LEU A 72 -7.52 -15.35 9.34
CA LEU A 72 -6.21 -14.74 9.60
C LEU A 72 -5.56 -15.41 10.81
N GLU A 73 -6.27 -15.47 11.92
CA GLU A 73 -5.76 -16.05 13.18
C GLU A 73 -5.46 -17.55 13.05
N ALA A 74 -6.31 -18.30 12.37
CA ALA A 74 -6.11 -19.74 12.13
C ALA A 74 -4.87 -20.09 11.29
N GLN A 75 -4.32 -19.11 10.52
CA GLN A 75 -3.11 -19.30 9.73
C GLN A 75 -1.81 -19.07 10.51
N ILE A 76 -1.89 -18.49 11.70
CA ILE A 76 -0.73 -18.14 12.53
C ILE A 76 -0.25 -19.36 13.28
N ASP A 77 1.05 -19.67 13.17
CA ASP A 77 1.72 -20.71 13.95
C ASP A 77 2.90 -20.12 14.79
N ASN A 78 3.58 -20.96 15.54
CA ASN A 78 4.67 -20.55 16.45
C ASN A 78 5.93 -19.99 15.73
N ARG A 79 6.04 -20.16 14.41
CA ARG A 79 7.10 -19.59 13.59
C ARG A 79 6.70 -18.23 12.99
N CYS A 80 5.46 -17.86 13.12
CA CYS A 80 5.01 -16.52 12.70
C CYS A 80 5.60 -15.48 13.65
N LYS A 81 6.19 -14.41 13.10
CA LYS A 81 6.86 -13.35 13.87
C LYS A 81 6.31 -11.96 13.60
N ALA A 82 5.73 -11.75 12.45
CA ALA A 82 5.19 -10.43 12.12
C ALA A 82 3.99 -10.51 11.16
N ILE A 83 3.17 -9.48 11.24
CA ILE A 83 2.19 -9.10 10.21
C ILE A 83 2.75 -7.89 9.48
N MET A 84 2.90 -7.99 8.15
CA MET A 84 3.27 -6.86 7.30
C MET A 84 2.04 -6.39 6.53
N MET A 85 1.62 -5.16 6.77
CA MET A 85 0.38 -4.61 6.23
C MET A 85 0.57 -3.27 5.52
N CYS A 86 -0.38 -2.91 4.66
CA CYS A 86 -0.44 -1.63 3.95
C CYS A 86 -1.70 -0.87 4.38
N ASN A 87 -1.56 0.39 4.81
CA ASN A 87 -2.66 1.22 5.30
C ASN A 87 -2.46 2.70 4.93
N PRO A 88 -3.21 3.27 3.99
CA PRO A 88 -4.24 2.69 3.12
C PRO A 88 -3.73 1.57 2.21
N HIS A 89 -4.61 0.60 1.90
CA HIS A 89 -4.23 -0.65 1.25
C HIS A 89 -4.09 -0.54 -0.27
N ASN A 90 -2.92 -0.87 -0.79
CA ASN A 90 -2.61 -0.93 -2.21
C ASN A 90 -2.51 -2.40 -2.67
N PRO A 91 -3.35 -2.88 -3.63
CA PRO A 91 -4.08 -2.11 -4.63
C PRO A 91 -5.56 -1.86 -4.33
N ALA A 92 -6.13 -2.45 -3.28
CA ALA A 92 -7.57 -2.47 -3.04
C ALA A 92 -8.18 -1.09 -2.72
N GLY A 93 -7.38 -0.09 -2.37
CA GLY A 93 -7.84 1.26 -2.06
C GLY A 93 -8.64 1.37 -0.76
N ARG A 94 -8.54 0.36 0.15
CA ARG A 94 -9.17 0.39 1.46
C ARG A 94 -8.41 1.33 2.41
N VAL A 95 -9.16 2.09 3.19
CA VAL A 95 -8.68 2.75 4.41
C VAL A 95 -9.22 1.94 5.58
N TRP A 96 -8.35 1.20 6.26
CA TRP A 96 -8.77 0.33 7.35
C TRP A 96 -9.36 1.15 8.48
N THR A 97 -10.50 0.72 9.02
CA THR A 97 -11.12 1.40 10.16
C THR A 97 -10.32 1.16 11.42
N LYS A 98 -10.52 2.00 12.43
CA LYS A 98 -9.88 1.82 13.75
C LYS A 98 -10.22 0.46 14.35
N GLU A 99 -11.46 -0.01 14.15
CA GLU A 99 -11.94 -1.29 14.65
C GLU A 99 -11.24 -2.46 13.94
N GLU A 100 -11.07 -2.38 12.60
CA GLU A 100 -10.34 -3.40 11.83
C GLU A 100 -8.87 -3.46 12.27
N LEU A 101 -8.22 -2.31 12.43
CA LEU A 101 -6.83 -2.22 12.91
C LEU A 101 -6.68 -2.72 14.34
N LEU A 102 -7.64 -2.41 15.22
CA LEU A 102 -7.65 -2.89 16.60
C LEU A 102 -7.77 -4.43 16.66
N GLU A 103 -8.56 -5.03 15.77
CA GLU A 103 -8.68 -6.50 15.73
C GLU A 103 -7.39 -7.15 15.22
N VAL A 104 -6.70 -6.55 14.23
CA VAL A 104 -5.35 -6.99 13.84
C VAL A 104 -4.37 -6.89 15.02
N ALA A 105 -4.41 -5.79 15.78
CA ALA A 105 -3.56 -5.61 16.96
C ALA A 105 -3.81 -6.66 18.03
N LYS A 106 -5.08 -7.01 18.30
CA LYS A 106 -5.45 -8.06 19.26
C LYS A 106 -4.96 -9.45 18.83
N ILE A 107 -5.05 -9.75 17.52
CA ILE A 107 -4.48 -11.00 16.99
C ILE A 107 -2.96 -11.00 17.16
N ALA A 108 -2.29 -9.91 16.83
CA ALA A 108 -0.86 -9.77 17.02
C ALA A 108 -0.47 -9.94 18.50
N GLU A 109 -1.23 -9.37 19.44
CA GLU A 109 -1.03 -9.48 20.87
C GLU A 109 -1.16 -10.94 21.37
N ARG A 110 -2.22 -11.64 20.96
CA ARG A 110 -2.44 -13.05 21.37
C ARG A 110 -1.31 -13.99 20.92
N HIS A 111 -0.66 -13.65 19.81
CA HIS A 111 0.40 -14.48 19.22
C HIS A 111 1.81 -13.85 19.33
N GLU A 112 1.96 -12.77 20.10
CA GLU A 112 3.23 -12.07 20.35
C GLU A 112 3.94 -11.65 19.04
N LEU A 113 3.17 -11.14 18.04
CA LEU A 113 3.68 -10.74 16.74
C LEU A 113 4.04 -9.26 16.69
N TYR A 114 5.10 -8.94 15.98
CA TYR A 114 5.37 -7.57 15.56
C TYR A 114 4.44 -7.17 14.40
N ILE A 115 4.26 -5.86 14.22
CA ILE A 115 3.52 -5.30 13.09
C ILE A 115 4.47 -4.38 12.30
N ILE A 116 4.54 -4.58 11.00
CA ILE A 116 5.26 -3.70 10.07
C ILE A 116 4.19 -3.05 9.19
N SER A 117 3.96 -1.76 9.38
CA SER A 117 2.90 -1.02 8.70
C SER A 117 3.47 -0.07 7.64
N ASP A 118 3.18 -0.34 6.37
CA ASP A 118 3.45 0.57 5.26
C ASP A 118 2.31 1.59 5.17
N GLU A 119 2.56 2.81 5.60
CA GLU A 119 1.57 3.90 5.61
C GLU A 119 1.96 5.04 4.64
N ILE A 120 2.67 4.69 3.55
CA ILE A 120 3.11 5.65 2.52
C ILE A 120 1.95 6.39 1.83
N HIS A 121 0.74 5.83 1.90
CA HIS A 121 -0.49 6.41 1.35
C HIS A 121 -1.36 7.12 2.40
N ALA A 122 -0.87 7.36 3.61
CA ALA A 122 -1.62 7.92 4.73
C ALA A 122 -2.37 9.22 4.41
N ASP A 123 -1.76 10.08 3.58
CA ASP A 123 -2.34 11.38 3.20
C ASP A 123 -3.43 11.26 2.12
N PHE A 124 -3.53 10.13 1.42
CA PHE A 124 -4.52 9.92 0.34
C PHE A 124 -5.77 9.25 0.88
N VAL A 125 -6.65 10.02 1.47
CA VAL A 125 -7.94 9.56 2.03
C VAL A 125 -9.06 10.46 1.52
N TYR A 126 -10.18 9.88 1.13
CA TYR A 126 -11.29 10.54 0.45
C TYR A 126 -12.61 10.42 1.22
N GLY A 127 -13.61 11.23 0.82
CA GLY A 127 -14.98 11.10 1.30
C GLY A 127 -15.14 11.39 2.80
N GLY A 128 -14.32 12.27 3.37
CA GLY A 128 -14.36 12.60 4.81
C GLY A 128 -13.89 11.47 5.73
N LYS A 129 -13.31 10.41 5.19
CA LYS A 129 -12.64 9.38 6.00
C LYS A 129 -11.33 9.91 6.56
N HIS A 130 -10.82 9.27 7.60
CA HIS A 130 -9.55 9.62 8.23
C HIS A 130 -8.64 8.41 8.29
N HIS A 131 -7.36 8.63 8.00
CA HIS A 131 -6.34 7.64 8.25
C HIS A 131 -6.12 7.45 9.75
N THR A 132 -6.08 6.21 10.19
CA THR A 132 -5.70 5.86 11.57
C THR A 132 -4.36 5.14 11.52
N PRO A 133 -3.29 5.69 12.12
CA PRO A 133 -2.01 5.00 12.18
C PRO A 133 -2.11 3.71 12.99
N MET A 134 -1.52 2.61 12.48
CA MET A 134 -1.57 1.30 13.13
C MET A 134 -1.04 1.34 14.57
N ALA A 135 0.06 2.05 14.80
CA ALA A 135 0.65 2.18 16.13
C ALA A 135 -0.23 2.92 17.16
N SER A 136 -1.33 3.58 16.73
CA SER A 136 -2.17 4.39 17.60
C SER A 136 -3.41 3.67 18.15
N VAL A 137 -3.67 2.42 17.74
CA VAL A 137 -4.96 1.78 18.05
C VAL A 137 -5.00 1.08 19.41
N SER A 138 -3.85 0.72 19.98
CA SER A 138 -3.73 0.13 21.32
C SER A 138 -2.30 0.26 21.88
N ASP A 139 -2.14 0.02 23.17
CA ASP A 139 -0.82 0.02 23.82
C ASP A 139 0.08 -1.07 23.22
N TYR A 140 -0.48 -2.27 22.94
CA TYR A 140 0.27 -3.33 22.27
C TYR A 140 0.76 -2.87 20.88
N ALA A 141 -0.12 -2.29 20.08
CA ALA A 141 0.26 -1.78 18.76
C ALA A 141 1.34 -0.70 18.86
N MET A 142 1.26 0.21 19.82
CA MET A 142 2.27 1.23 20.07
C MET A 142 3.65 0.60 20.36
N GLU A 143 3.69 -0.44 21.18
CA GLU A 143 4.92 -1.09 21.60
C GLU A 143 5.52 -2.08 20.58
N HIS A 144 4.70 -2.57 19.61
CA HIS A 144 5.11 -3.66 18.72
C HIS A 144 5.04 -3.30 17.22
N THR A 145 4.81 -2.03 16.88
CA THR A 145 4.72 -1.59 15.48
C THR A 145 5.94 -0.78 15.05
N ILE A 146 6.42 -1.07 13.84
CA ILE A 146 7.26 -0.17 13.04
C ILE A 146 6.40 0.36 11.91
N THR A 147 6.17 1.68 11.90
CA THR A 147 5.35 2.33 10.87
C THR A 147 6.23 3.10 9.90
N ALA A 148 6.10 2.84 8.61
CA ALA A 148 6.90 3.47 7.56
C ALA A 148 6.09 4.51 6.78
N PHE A 149 6.65 5.71 6.61
CA PHE A 149 6.09 6.85 5.89
C PHE A 149 7.09 7.46 4.91
N ALA A 150 6.59 8.18 3.91
CA ALA A 150 7.45 8.98 3.04
C ALA A 150 6.71 10.14 2.39
N PRO A 151 7.37 11.28 2.15
CA PRO A 151 6.83 12.38 1.35
C PRO A 151 6.74 12.03 -0.14
N SER A 152 7.36 10.93 -0.55
CA SER A 152 7.60 10.57 -1.94
C SER A 152 6.34 10.42 -2.78
N LYS A 153 5.25 9.90 -2.20
CA LYS A 153 3.95 9.79 -2.88
C LYS A 153 3.14 11.07 -2.71
N THR A 154 3.00 11.53 -1.49
CA THR A 154 2.23 12.73 -1.13
C THR A 154 2.67 13.96 -1.91
N PHE A 155 3.97 14.21 -2.01
CA PHE A 155 4.53 15.40 -2.63
C PHE A 155 5.28 15.13 -3.94
N ASN A 156 5.10 13.94 -4.53
CA ASN A 156 5.72 13.53 -5.81
C ASN A 156 7.24 13.70 -5.86
N VAL A 157 7.93 13.35 -4.78
CA VAL A 157 9.39 13.51 -4.62
C VAL A 157 10.12 12.17 -4.51
N ALA A 158 9.60 11.12 -5.16
CA ALA A 158 10.17 9.77 -5.09
C ALA A 158 11.65 9.68 -5.50
N GLY A 159 12.08 10.50 -6.45
CA GLY A 159 13.47 10.55 -6.92
C GLY A 159 14.49 11.03 -5.88
N LEU A 160 14.01 11.64 -4.78
CA LEU A 160 14.86 12.06 -3.66
C LEU A 160 15.13 10.95 -2.65
N CYS A 161 14.53 9.76 -2.82
CA CYS A 161 14.84 8.56 -2.04
C CYS A 161 14.91 8.81 -0.53
N GLN A 162 13.88 9.43 0.05
CA GLN A 162 13.80 9.71 1.49
C GLN A 162 12.49 9.21 2.07
N SER A 163 12.60 8.49 3.17
CA SER A 163 11.46 8.05 4.00
C SER A 163 11.84 8.09 5.48
N TYR A 164 10.85 7.87 6.34
CA TYR A 164 11.07 7.76 7.78
C TYR A 164 10.20 6.67 8.37
N VAL A 165 10.62 6.16 9.51
CA VAL A 165 9.85 5.24 10.34
C VAL A 165 9.52 5.89 11.66
N VAL A 166 8.37 5.50 12.23
CA VAL A 166 7.94 5.86 13.58
C VAL A 166 7.95 4.60 14.43
N ILE A 167 8.78 4.60 15.47
CA ILE A 167 8.99 3.44 16.36
C ILE A 167 8.97 3.91 17.81
N PRO A 168 7.81 3.91 18.48
CA PRO A 168 7.68 4.39 19.86
C PRO A 168 8.50 3.58 20.87
N ASN A 169 8.56 2.25 20.71
CA ASN A 169 9.31 1.37 21.58
C ASN A 169 10.82 1.51 21.36
N LYS A 170 11.54 1.96 22.40
CA LYS A 170 12.98 2.19 22.34
C LYS A 170 13.82 0.95 22.02
N LYS A 171 13.37 -0.23 22.43
CA LYS A 171 14.08 -1.49 22.15
C LYS A 171 13.95 -1.84 20.65
N LEU A 172 12.76 -1.69 20.08
CA LEU A 172 12.53 -1.87 18.65
C LEU A 172 13.30 -0.83 17.84
N TYR A 173 13.25 0.43 18.27
CA TYR A 173 14.03 1.50 17.64
C TYR A 173 15.51 1.17 17.57
N ASN A 174 16.10 0.75 18.67
CA ASN A 174 17.53 0.40 18.71
C ASN A 174 17.88 -0.79 17.80
N ALA A 175 16.99 -1.77 17.66
CA ALA A 175 17.17 -2.90 16.74
C ALA A 175 17.10 -2.47 15.28
N TYR A 176 16.15 -1.58 14.94
CA TYR A 176 16.04 -0.99 13.61
C TYR A 176 17.27 -0.13 13.29
N ASP A 177 17.67 0.75 14.20
CA ASP A 177 18.80 1.67 14.04
C ASP A 177 20.12 0.91 13.87
N ALA A 178 20.33 -0.15 14.65
CA ALA A 178 21.48 -1.03 14.49
C ALA A 178 21.52 -1.69 13.10
N THR A 179 20.35 -2.09 12.57
CA THR A 179 20.23 -2.65 11.22
C THR A 179 20.53 -1.58 10.16
N TYR A 180 19.95 -0.37 10.31
CA TYR A 180 20.22 0.77 9.43
C TYR A 180 21.72 1.09 9.36
N ASN A 181 22.37 1.21 10.52
CA ASN A 181 23.79 1.53 10.62
C ASN A 181 24.68 0.42 10.02
N ALA A 182 24.25 -0.86 10.07
CA ALA A 182 25.00 -1.97 9.47
C ALA A 182 25.07 -1.90 7.93
N PHE A 183 24.15 -1.19 7.28
CA PHE A 183 24.18 -0.94 5.83
C PHE A 183 25.05 0.26 5.43
N ASP A 184 25.59 1.01 6.41
CA ASP A 184 26.41 2.22 6.18
C ASP A 184 25.72 3.22 5.24
N LEU A 185 24.42 3.41 5.41
CA LEU A 185 23.59 4.31 4.60
C LEU A 185 23.79 5.73 5.09
N GLY A 186 24.40 6.55 4.27
CA GLY A 186 24.58 7.98 4.55
C GLY A 186 23.26 8.76 4.43
N ASP A 187 23.18 9.87 5.16
CA ASP A 187 22.04 10.76 5.10
C ASP A 187 21.94 11.48 3.75
N ASN A 188 20.76 11.42 3.14
CA ASN A 188 20.48 12.17 1.93
C ASN A 188 20.06 13.61 2.27
N VAL A 189 21.02 14.54 2.24
CA VAL A 189 20.79 15.95 2.60
C VAL A 189 19.67 16.59 1.80
N PHE A 190 19.57 16.33 0.49
CA PHE A 190 18.50 16.86 -0.34
C PHE A 190 17.14 16.20 -0.02
N GLY A 191 17.14 14.90 0.25
CA GLY A 191 15.95 14.17 0.67
C GLY A 191 15.40 14.68 2.01
N MET A 192 16.27 14.88 3.01
CA MET A 192 15.91 15.44 4.31
C MET A 192 15.38 16.86 4.21
N THR A 193 16.03 17.71 3.41
CA THR A 193 15.57 19.09 3.15
C THR A 193 14.21 19.10 2.49
N ALA A 194 14.01 18.25 1.50
CA ALA A 194 12.73 18.13 0.80
C ALA A 194 11.60 17.58 1.71
N LEU A 195 11.90 16.57 2.53
CA LEU A 195 10.95 16.03 3.52
C LEU A 195 10.50 17.13 4.48
N THR A 196 11.46 17.86 5.06
CA THR A 196 11.17 18.97 5.98
C THR A 196 10.33 20.06 5.29
N ALA A 197 10.72 20.49 4.08
CA ALA A 197 9.99 21.51 3.33
C ALA A 197 8.56 21.04 2.97
N ALA A 198 8.40 19.79 2.54
CA ALA A 198 7.12 19.21 2.17
C ALA A 198 6.12 19.24 3.33
N TYR A 199 6.50 18.72 4.49
CA TYR A 199 5.60 18.65 5.65
C TYR A 199 5.43 19.97 6.39
N THR A 200 6.34 20.95 6.24
CA THR A 200 6.20 22.26 6.90
C THR A 200 5.57 23.32 6.01
N LYS A 201 5.58 23.15 4.68
CA LYS A 201 5.14 24.18 3.73
C LYS A 201 4.21 23.68 2.63
N GLY A 202 3.93 22.37 2.58
CA GLY A 202 3.20 21.74 1.47
C GLY A 202 1.70 21.60 1.70
N GLU A 203 1.12 22.11 2.79
CA GLU A 203 -0.27 21.87 3.17
C GLU A 203 -1.29 22.39 2.13
N GLU A 204 -1.10 23.61 1.63
CA GLU A 204 -1.97 24.20 0.60
C GLU A 204 -1.94 23.34 -0.69
N TRP A 205 -0.75 23.03 -1.16
CA TRP A 205 -0.56 22.17 -2.33
C TRP A 205 -1.20 20.77 -2.14
N LEU A 206 -1.02 20.17 -0.96
CA LEU A 206 -1.59 18.87 -0.64
C LEU A 206 -3.13 18.93 -0.68
N THR A 207 -3.71 19.95 -0.09
CA THR A 207 -5.17 20.15 -0.07
C THR A 207 -5.74 20.24 -1.49
N GLU A 208 -5.16 21.07 -2.35
CA GLU A 208 -5.58 21.20 -3.75
C GLU A 208 -5.40 19.91 -4.54
N MET A 209 -4.27 19.23 -4.34
CA MET A 209 -3.97 17.97 -5.00
C MET A 209 -4.95 16.87 -4.60
N LEU A 210 -5.31 16.76 -3.33
CA LEU A 210 -6.29 15.77 -2.85
C LEU A 210 -7.67 16.02 -3.46
N GLN A 211 -8.13 17.28 -3.53
CA GLN A 211 -9.39 17.62 -4.19
C GLN A 211 -9.38 17.24 -5.67
N TYR A 212 -8.27 17.48 -6.35
CA TYR A 212 -8.09 17.12 -7.75
C TYR A 212 -8.10 15.60 -7.97
N LEU A 213 -7.43 14.85 -7.10
CA LEU A 213 -7.38 13.38 -7.16
C LEU A 213 -8.74 12.77 -6.83
N GLU A 214 -9.46 13.29 -5.85
CA GLU A 214 -10.81 12.84 -5.52
C GLU A 214 -11.74 13.03 -6.71
N ALA A 215 -11.69 14.20 -7.36
CA ALA A 215 -12.44 14.44 -8.57
C ALA A 215 -12.01 13.52 -9.73
N ASN A 216 -10.71 13.19 -9.85
CA ASN A 216 -10.22 12.21 -10.84
C ASN A 216 -10.75 10.79 -10.56
N ARG A 217 -10.79 10.39 -9.29
CA ARG A 217 -11.36 9.13 -8.84
C ARG A 217 -12.83 9.02 -9.26
N ASP A 218 -13.62 10.01 -8.89
CA ASP A 218 -15.06 10.01 -9.13
C ASP A 218 -15.37 10.00 -10.63
N PHE A 219 -14.70 10.85 -11.40
CA PHE A 219 -14.79 10.86 -12.85
C PHE A 219 -14.44 9.50 -13.48
N THR A 220 -13.37 8.85 -13.01
CA THR A 220 -12.93 7.57 -13.59
C THR A 220 -13.92 6.46 -13.29
N VAL A 221 -14.40 6.41 -12.05
CA VAL A 221 -15.37 5.40 -11.61
C VAL A 221 -16.69 5.56 -12.37
N GLU A 222 -17.19 6.79 -12.51
CA GLU A 222 -18.42 7.09 -13.27
C GLU A 222 -18.24 6.74 -14.74
N TYR A 223 -17.15 7.20 -15.36
CA TYR A 223 -16.87 6.91 -16.78
C TYR A 223 -16.84 5.40 -17.07
N ILE A 224 -16.15 4.63 -16.24
CA ILE A 224 -16.07 3.17 -16.41
C ILE A 224 -17.45 2.54 -16.27
N ARG A 225 -18.22 2.91 -15.25
CA ARG A 225 -19.56 2.37 -15.02
C ARG A 225 -20.53 2.64 -16.16
N GLU A 226 -20.47 3.83 -16.75
CA GLU A 226 -21.36 4.26 -17.83
C GLU A 226 -20.95 3.73 -19.20
N ASN A 227 -19.65 3.70 -19.50
CA ASN A 227 -19.16 3.51 -20.85
C ASN A 227 -18.42 2.17 -21.08
N ILE A 228 -17.98 1.48 -20.00
CA ILE A 228 -17.18 0.25 -20.09
C ILE A 228 -17.72 -0.83 -19.14
N PRO A 229 -18.93 -1.36 -19.38
CA PRO A 229 -19.59 -2.32 -18.48
C PRO A 229 -18.85 -3.66 -18.36
N GLU A 230 -17.87 -3.92 -19.21
CA GLU A 230 -16.98 -5.08 -19.15
C GLU A 230 -15.93 -4.96 -18.03
N ILE A 231 -15.68 -3.76 -17.49
CA ILE A 231 -14.77 -3.53 -16.37
C ILE A 231 -15.60 -3.17 -15.14
N SER A 232 -15.35 -3.89 -14.05
CA SER A 232 -15.91 -3.53 -12.74
C SER A 232 -14.88 -2.76 -11.93
N VAL A 233 -15.31 -1.71 -11.23
CA VAL A 233 -14.45 -0.88 -10.38
C VAL A 233 -15.19 -0.48 -9.11
N TRP A 234 -14.54 -0.70 -7.97
CA TRP A 234 -14.95 -0.14 -6.70
C TRP A 234 -14.30 1.24 -6.50
N SER A 235 -15.04 2.19 -5.91
CA SER A 235 -14.51 3.52 -5.63
C SER A 235 -13.58 3.45 -4.43
N PRO A 236 -12.26 3.65 -4.59
CA PRO A 236 -11.33 3.53 -3.48
C PRO A 236 -11.56 4.61 -2.42
N GLU A 237 -11.38 4.22 -1.15
CA GLU A 237 -11.45 5.10 0.02
C GLU A 237 -10.17 5.92 0.18
N GLY A 238 -9.07 5.41 -0.37
CA GLY A 238 -7.75 6.05 -0.32
C GLY A 238 -6.87 5.62 -1.49
N THR A 239 -5.67 6.15 -1.55
CA THR A 239 -4.68 6.03 -2.63
C THR A 239 -5.11 6.74 -3.92
N TYR A 240 -4.22 6.88 -4.89
CA TYR A 240 -4.51 7.37 -6.24
C TYR A 240 -4.49 6.24 -7.28
N LEU A 241 -4.87 5.03 -6.83
CA LEU A 241 -4.78 3.79 -7.60
C LEU A 241 -6.16 3.13 -7.63
N LEU A 242 -6.67 2.85 -8.83
CA LEU A 242 -7.92 2.12 -9.02
C LEU A 242 -7.61 0.66 -9.37
N TRP A 243 -8.33 -0.24 -8.73
CA TRP A 243 -8.24 -1.67 -8.94
C TRP A 243 -9.41 -2.12 -9.82
N LEU A 244 -9.09 -2.51 -11.07
CA LEU A 244 -10.04 -2.81 -12.12
C LEU A 244 -10.19 -4.32 -12.26
N ASP A 245 -11.40 -4.83 -12.07
CA ASP A 245 -11.75 -6.21 -12.41
C ASP A 245 -12.15 -6.27 -13.88
N CYS A 246 -11.32 -6.93 -14.67
CA CYS A 246 -11.48 -7.12 -16.11
C CYS A 246 -11.94 -8.55 -16.46
N SER A 247 -12.46 -9.32 -15.51
CA SER A 247 -12.82 -10.75 -15.70
C SER A 247 -13.80 -10.99 -16.85
N LYS A 248 -14.73 -10.06 -17.10
CA LYS A 248 -15.69 -10.13 -18.21
C LYS A 248 -15.04 -10.03 -19.60
N LEU A 249 -13.78 -9.59 -19.68
CA LEU A 249 -13.03 -9.59 -20.94
C LEU A 249 -12.55 -10.99 -21.33
N ASN A 250 -12.61 -11.97 -20.45
CA ASN A 250 -12.07 -13.33 -20.67
C ASN A 250 -10.63 -13.31 -21.18
N LEU A 251 -9.79 -12.44 -20.60
CA LEU A 251 -8.35 -12.32 -20.81
C LEU A 251 -7.67 -12.37 -19.45
N GLU A 252 -6.49 -12.98 -19.38
CA GLU A 252 -5.75 -13.14 -18.13
C GLU A 252 -4.26 -12.82 -18.28
N ASN A 253 -3.62 -12.45 -17.17
CA ASN A 253 -2.17 -12.31 -17.08
C ASN A 253 -1.56 -11.42 -18.20
N ASP A 254 -0.60 -11.97 -18.93
CA ASP A 254 0.10 -11.25 -19.99
C ASP A 254 -0.79 -10.92 -21.17
N GLU A 255 -1.78 -11.76 -21.49
CA GLU A 255 -2.73 -11.49 -22.57
C GLU A 255 -3.56 -10.22 -22.26
N LEU A 256 -4.07 -10.10 -21.02
CA LEU A 256 -4.78 -8.92 -20.56
C LEU A 256 -3.87 -7.68 -20.58
N ASN A 257 -2.64 -7.81 -20.09
CA ASN A 257 -1.67 -6.72 -20.08
C ASN A 257 -1.32 -6.25 -21.52
N GLN A 258 -1.06 -7.19 -22.44
CA GLN A 258 -0.79 -6.89 -23.85
C GLN A 258 -1.98 -6.24 -24.54
N PHE A 259 -3.20 -6.69 -24.26
CA PHE A 259 -4.42 -6.08 -24.78
C PHE A 259 -4.46 -4.57 -24.46
N PHE A 260 -4.29 -4.19 -23.21
CA PHE A 260 -4.29 -2.77 -22.84
C PHE A 260 -3.09 -2.02 -23.41
N LEU A 261 -1.92 -2.62 -23.42
CA LEU A 261 -0.71 -1.98 -23.93
C LEU A 261 -0.75 -1.78 -25.44
N GLU A 262 -1.16 -2.82 -26.20
CA GLU A 262 -1.08 -2.81 -27.66
C GLU A 262 -2.34 -2.28 -28.35
N LYS A 263 -3.52 -2.60 -27.85
CA LYS A 263 -4.80 -2.19 -28.45
C LYS A 263 -5.29 -0.86 -27.91
N ALA A 264 -5.29 -0.69 -26.60
CA ALA A 264 -5.69 0.58 -25.99
C ALA A 264 -4.55 1.62 -25.93
N LYS A 265 -3.28 1.22 -26.08
CA LYS A 265 -2.10 2.07 -25.91
C LYS A 265 -2.06 2.73 -24.51
N VAL A 266 -2.52 2.00 -23.49
CA VAL A 266 -2.54 2.42 -22.09
C VAL A 266 -1.75 1.42 -21.26
N LYS A 267 -0.68 1.91 -20.61
CA LYS A 267 0.14 1.09 -19.72
C LYS A 267 -0.44 1.13 -18.29
N MET A 268 -0.80 -0.02 -17.78
CA MET A 268 -1.23 -0.22 -16.39
C MET A 268 -0.35 -1.25 -15.69
N ASN A 269 -0.60 -1.50 -14.40
CA ASN A 269 0.10 -2.57 -13.70
C ASN A 269 -0.78 -3.84 -13.71
N PRO A 270 -0.26 -4.98 -14.23
CA PRO A 270 -1.02 -6.22 -14.28
C PRO A 270 -1.25 -6.82 -12.89
N GLY A 271 -2.45 -7.36 -12.68
CA GLY A 271 -2.94 -7.81 -11.39
C GLY A 271 -2.15 -8.98 -10.79
N TYR A 272 -1.66 -9.90 -11.61
CA TYR A 272 -0.89 -11.06 -11.14
C TYR A 272 0.37 -10.70 -10.33
N ARG A 273 0.87 -9.46 -10.46
CA ARG A 273 1.98 -8.95 -9.63
C ARG A 273 1.59 -8.67 -8.17
N PHE A 274 0.29 -8.55 -7.89
CA PHE A 274 -0.25 -8.27 -6.55
C PHE A 274 -0.76 -9.53 -5.84
N GLY A 275 -0.79 -10.64 -6.55
CA GLY A 275 -1.22 -11.95 -6.09
C GLY A 275 -1.66 -12.83 -7.27
N ALA A 276 -1.35 -14.11 -7.21
CA ALA A 276 -1.66 -15.06 -8.30
C ALA A 276 -3.17 -15.14 -8.62
N GLN A 277 -4.02 -14.87 -7.63
CA GLN A 277 -5.48 -14.86 -7.78
C GLN A 277 -6.01 -13.65 -8.57
N CYS A 278 -5.16 -12.70 -8.93
CA CYS A 278 -5.54 -11.46 -9.60
C CYS A 278 -5.20 -11.46 -11.10
N SER A 279 -5.26 -12.62 -11.77
CA SER A 279 -4.93 -12.80 -13.18
C SER A 279 -5.75 -11.91 -14.12
N THR A 280 -7.00 -11.58 -13.74
CA THR A 280 -7.95 -10.78 -14.51
C THR A 280 -8.00 -9.31 -14.09
N TYR A 281 -7.10 -8.87 -13.22
CA TYR A 281 -7.13 -7.51 -12.68
C TYR A 281 -6.05 -6.62 -13.31
N MET A 282 -6.33 -5.30 -13.34
CA MET A 282 -5.36 -4.26 -13.70
C MET A 282 -5.41 -3.12 -12.70
N ARG A 283 -4.26 -2.53 -12.36
CA ARG A 283 -4.19 -1.34 -11.50
C ARG A 283 -3.92 -0.10 -12.34
N LEU A 284 -4.89 0.83 -12.34
CA LEU A 284 -4.82 2.12 -13.00
C LEU A 284 -4.37 3.21 -12.03
N ASN A 285 -3.37 4.02 -12.43
CA ASN A 285 -2.95 5.22 -11.71
C ASN A 285 -3.71 6.44 -12.22
N ILE A 286 -4.41 7.16 -11.34
CA ILE A 286 -5.17 8.38 -11.64
C ILE A 286 -4.47 9.68 -11.24
N GLY A 287 -3.24 9.60 -10.73
CA GLY A 287 -2.40 10.73 -10.37
C GLY A 287 -1.79 11.41 -11.60
N CYS A 288 -2.63 11.88 -12.51
CA CYS A 288 -2.26 12.57 -13.74
C CYS A 288 -3.29 13.64 -14.10
N PRO A 289 -2.97 14.54 -15.07
CA PRO A 289 -3.95 15.53 -15.55
C PRO A 289 -5.23 14.88 -16.08
N ARG A 290 -6.38 15.48 -15.77
CA ARG A 290 -7.72 14.99 -16.18
C ARG A 290 -7.80 14.70 -17.69
N ALA A 291 -7.23 15.56 -18.54
CA ALA A 291 -7.25 15.36 -19.99
C ALA A 291 -6.54 14.06 -20.43
N GLN A 292 -5.40 13.74 -19.79
CA GLN A 292 -4.67 12.49 -20.04
C GLN A 292 -5.48 11.28 -19.57
N LEU A 293 -6.13 11.39 -18.43
CA LEU A 293 -6.96 10.33 -17.87
C LEU A 293 -8.18 10.05 -18.76
N GLN A 294 -8.85 11.12 -19.21
CA GLN A 294 -9.98 11.02 -20.14
C GLN A 294 -9.58 10.37 -21.46
N GLU A 295 -8.43 10.77 -22.02
CA GLU A 295 -7.91 10.16 -23.26
C GLU A 295 -7.62 8.67 -23.04
N ALA A 296 -7.00 8.30 -21.93
CA ALA A 296 -6.72 6.90 -21.62
C ALA A 296 -8.02 6.06 -21.52
N LEU A 297 -9.04 6.57 -20.84
CA LEU A 297 -10.34 5.91 -20.70
C LEU A 297 -11.04 5.76 -22.04
N THR A 298 -11.04 6.80 -22.89
CA THR A 298 -11.60 6.75 -24.26
C THR A 298 -10.88 5.70 -25.13
N ARG A 299 -9.57 5.57 -25.00
CA ARG A 299 -8.80 4.54 -25.72
C ARG A 299 -9.15 3.14 -25.24
N ILE A 300 -9.31 2.94 -23.94
CA ILE A 300 -9.71 1.67 -23.33
C ILE A 300 -11.10 1.29 -23.86
N GLU A 301 -12.07 2.19 -23.77
CA GLU A 301 -13.44 1.99 -24.27
C GLU A 301 -13.44 1.57 -25.74
N LYS A 302 -12.73 2.33 -26.60
CA LYS A 302 -12.64 2.04 -28.02
C LYS A 302 -11.99 0.68 -28.31
N ALA A 303 -10.95 0.32 -27.57
CA ALA A 303 -10.27 -0.96 -27.74
C ALA A 303 -11.17 -2.14 -27.37
N ILE A 304 -11.98 -2.00 -26.31
CA ILE A 304 -12.92 -3.03 -25.86
C ILE A 304 -14.08 -3.16 -26.87
N LYS A 305 -14.67 -2.06 -27.33
CA LYS A 305 -15.77 -2.06 -28.32
C LYS A 305 -15.35 -2.63 -29.70
N ASN A 306 -14.08 -2.59 -30.02
CA ASN A 306 -13.53 -3.11 -31.29
C ASN A 306 -12.96 -4.53 -31.17
N ARG A 307 -13.19 -5.20 -30.06
CA ARG A 307 -12.76 -6.58 -29.83
C ARG A 307 -13.76 -7.57 -30.38
#